data_c992574be8e5fc67b12b4071122c5020
#
_entry.id   c992574be8e5fc67b12b4071122c5020
#
_cell.length_a   1.000
_cell.length_b   1.000
_cell.length_c   1.000
_cell.angle_alpha   90.00
_cell.angle_beta   90.00
_cell.angle_gamma   90.00
#
_symmetry.space_group_name_H-M   'P 1'
#
loop_
_entity.id
_entity.type
_entity.pdbx_description
1 polymer ?
#
loop_
_entity_poly.entity_id
_entity_poly.type
_entity_poly.pdbx_seq_one_letter_code
_entity_poly.pdbx_strand_id
1 'polypeptide(L)'
;HGTFTVPDAMLGPMYLVFCEVIDPAEPVSDLLLKYHSELMFQENSTFSQPYYSRHNWLQAKKGMVKPFLSTYYHTMAPYADPGTYTFWEHLYKLSPHKTHEEANFLMETRWMLYMEDADTLNLFRVIPRRWMADGDRIELSGVQSYFGPLNVRAVSNVRNNRIEASVRCDPAR
;
A
#
# COMPACT_ATOMS: atom_id res chain seq x y z
N HIS A 1 -12.02 19.42 23.13
CA HIS A 1 -12.52 20.19 22.05
C HIS A 1 -11.90 19.90 20.71
N GLY A 2 -10.65 19.83 20.45
CA GLY A 2 -10.05 19.70 19.13
C GLY A 2 -9.48 18.32 18.81
N THR A 3 -9.54 17.40 19.73
CA THR A 3 -8.88 16.10 19.59
C THR A 3 -9.46 15.19 18.51
N PHE A 4 -10.70 15.40 18.12
CA PHE A 4 -11.33 14.62 17.05
C PHE A 4 -11.25 15.27 15.67
N THR A 5 -11.13 16.58 15.61
CA THR A 5 -11.06 17.31 14.34
C THR A 5 -9.67 17.33 13.73
N VAL A 6 -8.62 17.18 14.53
CA VAL A 6 -7.24 17.19 14.05
C VAL A 6 -6.92 16.01 13.14
N PRO A 7 -7.26 14.76 13.49
CA PRO A 7 -7.06 13.62 12.57
C PRO A 7 -7.81 13.80 11.25
N ASP A 8 -9.06 14.22 11.30
CA ASP A 8 -9.87 14.43 10.08
C ASP A 8 -9.28 15.54 9.21
N ALA A 9 -8.83 16.64 9.81
CA ALA A 9 -8.18 17.73 9.09
C ALA A 9 -6.86 17.30 8.41
N MET A 10 -6.18 16.29 8.94
CA MET A 10 -4.91 15.79 8.38
C MET A 10 -5.10 14.79 7.24
N LEU A 11 -6.30 14.25 7.05
CA LEU A 11 -6.58 13.38 5.91
C LEU A 11 -6.45 14.13 4.58
N GLY A 12 -6.98 15.34 4.51
CA GLY A 12 -6.98 16.18 3.33
C GLY A 12 -5.58 16.46 2.75
N PRO A 13 -4.61 16.94 3.54
CA PRO A 13 -3.26 17.20 3.05
C PRO A 13 -2.56 16.01 2.40
N MET A 14 -2.77 14.80 2.91
CA MET A 14 -2.21 13.59 2.30
C MET A 14 -2.81 13.28 0.92
N TYR A 15 -4.06 13.65 0.67
CA TYR A 15 -4.64 13.55 -0.67
C TYR A 15 -3.97 14.48 -1.68
N LEU A 16 -3.53 15.65 -1.25
CA LEU A 16 -2.77 16.56 -2.11
C LEU A 16 -1.45 15.94 -2.55
N VAL A 17 -0.80 15.19 -1.65
CA VAL A 17 0.42 14.43 -1.99
C VAL A 17 0.08 13.23 -2.88
N PHE A 18 -0.98 12.50 -2.58
CA PHE A 18 -1.43 11.37 -3.39
C PHE A 18 -1.81 11.78 -4.83
N CYS A 19 -2.45 12.94 -4.97
CA CYS A 19 -2.79 13.50 -6.27
C CYS A 19 -1.63 14.28 -6.93
N GLU A 20 -0.44 14.24 -6.32
CA GLU A 20 0.78 14.91 -6.81
C GLU A 20 0.62 16.42 -7.04
N VAL A 21 -0.32 17.05 -6.31
CA VAL A 21 -0.42 18.53 -6.21
C VAL A 21 0.72 19.08 -5.36
N ILE A 22 1.09 18.34 -4.30
CA ILE A 22 2.33 18.54 -3.55
C ILE A 22 3.27 17.42 -3.99
N ASP A 23 4.48 17.78 -4.41
CA ASP A 23 5.45 16.80 -4.86
C ASP A 23 5.78 15.81 -3.71
N PRO A 24 5.63 14.50 -3.94
CA PRO A 24 6.01 13.47 -2.97
C PRO A 24 7.47 13.55 -2.49
N ALA A 25 8.36 14.17 -3.27
CA ALA A 25 9.77 14.36 -2.93
C ALA A 25 10.02 15.56 -2.02
N GLU A 26 9.07 16.49 -1.89
CA GLU A 26 9.24 17.67 -1.05
C GLU A 26 9.29 17.32 0.46
N PRO A 27 10.08 18.06 1.26
CA PRO A 27 10.17 17.86 2.70
C PRO A 27 8.83 17.95 3.44
N VAL A 28 7.89 18.76 2.93
CA VAL A 28 6.55 18.87 3.51
C VAL A 28 5.78 17.55 3.41
N SER A 29 5.99 16.77 2.35
CA SER A 29 5.39 15.45 2.19
C SER A 29 5.88 14.47 3.25
N ASP A 30 7.16 14.52 3.62
CA ASP A 30 7.71 13.73 4.71
C ASP A 30 7.16 14.15 6.07
N LEU A 31 7.01 15.45 6.31
CA LEU A 31 6.42 15.98 7.53
C LEU A 31 4.96 15.53 7.69
N LEU A 32 4.17 15.65 6.62
CA LEU A 32 2.77 15.20 6.61
C LEU A 32 2.66 13.70 6.85
N LEU A 33 3.51 12.91 6.18
CA LEU A 33 3.53 11.46 6.34
C LEU A 33 3.89 11.06 7.77
N LYS A 34 4.93 11.67 8.34
CA LYS A 34 5.34 11.42 9.71
C LYS A 34 4.22 11.75 10.70
N TYR A 35 3.67 12.94 10.60
CA TYR A 35 2.60 13.39 11.48
C TYR A 35 1.35 12.49 11.37
N HIS A 36 0.97 12.14 10.15
CA HIS A 36 -0.15 11.25 9.92
C HIS A 36 0.11 9.85 10.49
N SER A 37 1.29 9.29 10.30
CA SER A 37 1.67 7.99 10.83
C SER A 37 1.66 7.98 12.36
N GLU A 38 2.15 9.03 12.99
CA GLU A 38 2.10 9.18 14.45
C GLU A 38 0.66 9.22 14.97
N LEU A 39 -0.24 9.93 14.30
CA LEU A 39 -1.66 9.97 14.67
C LEU A 39 -2.36 8.63 14.50
N MET A 40 -2.10 7.92 13.40
CA MET A 40 -2.77 6.65 13.08
C MET A 40 -2.32 5.50 13.98
N PHE A 41 -1.12 5.57 14.53
CA PHE A 41 -0.57 4.52 15.38
C PHE A 41 -0.52 4.89 16.86
N GLN A 42 -1.06 6.04 17.25
CA GLN A 42 -1.21 6.35 18.68
C GLN A 42 -2.21 5.39 19.33
N GLU A 43 -1.85 4.93 20.50
CA GLU A 43 -2.72 4.15 21.37
C GLU A 43 -4.05 4.90 21.56
N ASN A 44 -5.16 4.26 21.28
CA ASN A 44 -6.52 4.83 21.31
C ASN A 44 -6.95 5.78 20.16
N SER A 45 -6.12 6.07 19.22
CA SER A 45 -6.58 6.73 17.99
C SER A 45 -6.97 5.68 16.94
N THR A 46 -7.88 4.82 17.27
CA THR A 46 -8.53 3.90 16.33
C THR A 46 -9.38 4.65 15.32
N PHE A 47 -8.86 5.80 14.92
CA PHE A 47 -9.55 6.55 13.94
C PHE A 47 -9.32 5.93 12.61
N SER A 48 -10.40 5.49 12.20
CA SER A 48 -10.76 5.47 10.83
C SER A 48 -9.69 4.85 9.93
N GLN A 49 -10.07 4.32 9.10
CA GLN A 49 -9.67 3.73 7.87
C GLN A 49 -8.38 4.39 7.36
N PRO A 50 -7.22 3.72 7.53
CA PRO A 50 -5.93 4.22 7.03
C PRO A 50 -5.96 4.58 5.54
N TYR A 51 -6.91 4.01 4.80
CA TYR A 51 -7.07 4.22 3.38
C TYR A 51 -7.64 5.60 3.00
N TYR A 52 -8.32 6.28 3.88
CA TYR A 52 -8.85 7.62 3.55
C TYR A 52 -7.74 8.64 3.33
N SER A 53 -6.61 8.50 3.99
CA SER A 53 -5.50 9.44 3.84
C SER A 53 -4.55 9.11 2.70
N ARG A 54 -4.57 7.89 2.19
CA ARG A 54 -3.63 7.40 1.18
C ARG A 54 -2.15 7.50 1.58
N HIS A 55 -1.83 7.61 2.87
CA HIS A 55 -0.45 7.72 3.34
C HIS A 55 0.38 6.48 2.99
N ASN A 56 -0.23 5.31 2.92
CA ASN A 56 0.39 4.07 2.50
C ASN A 56 0.90 4.10 1.05
N TRP A 57 0.25 4.84 0.14
CA TRP A 57 0.78 5.09 -1.19
C TRP A 57 2.15 5.77 -1.14
N LEU A 58 2.28 6.82 -0.32
CA LEU A 58 3.55 7.52 -0.16
C LEU A 58 4.61 6.64 0.51
N GLN A 59 4.21 5.82 1.48
CA GLN A 59 5.10 4.82 2.10
C GLN A 59 5.63 3.83 1.06
N ALA A 60 4.77 3.34 0.15
CA ALA A 60 5.17 2.46 -0.94
C ALA A 60 6.11 3.17 -1.92
N LYS A 61 5.74 4.39 -2.34
CA LYS A 61 6.55 5.23 -3.24
C LYS A 61 7.95 5.51 -2.69
N LYS A 62 8.07 5.68 -1.36
CA LYS A 62 9.36 5.90 -0.67
C LYS A 62 10.07 4.60 -0.25
N GLY A 63 9.49 3.42 -0.51
CA GLY A 63 10.08 2.13 -0.13
C GLY A 63 10.13 1.87 1.38
N MET A 64 9.22 2.47 2.13
CA MET A 64 9.14 2.34 3.58
C MET A 64 8.46 1.04 3.99
N VAL A 65 9.18 -0.08 3.89
CA VAL A 65 8.63 -1.45 4.04
C VAL A 65 7.86 -1.64 5.35
N LYS A 66 8.47 -1.33 6.50
CA LYS A 66 7.83 -1.57 7.81
C LYS A 66 6.57 -0.74 8.02
N PRO A 67 6.58 0.59 7.82
CA PRO A 67 5.38 1.41 7.92
C PRO A 67 4.29 0.96 6.97
N PHE A 68 4.62 0.68 5.71
CA PHE A 68 3.65 0.19 4.73
C PHE A 68 2.99 -1.12 5.18
N LEU A 69 3.78 -2.12 5.54
CA LEU A 69 3.25 -3.41 5.99
C LEU A 69 2.44 -3.30 7.28
N SER A 70 2.85 -2.41 8.20
CA SER A 70 2.08 -2.12 9.40
C SER A 70 0.70 -1.57 9.05
N THR A 71 0.62 -0.60 8.14
CA THR A 71 -0.66 -0.04 7.66
C THR A 71 -1.51 -1.09 6.96
N TYR A 72 -0.92 -1.84 6.04
CA TYR A 72 -1.61 -2.88 5.28
C TYR A 72 -2.26 -3.95 6.20
N TYR A 73 -1.49 -4.52 7.13
CA TYR A 73 -2.01 -5.52 8.04
C TYR A 73 -2.92 -4.95 9.12
N HIS A 74 -2.71 -3.69 9.53
CA HIS A 74 -3.60 -3.00 10.44
C HIS A 74 -4.99 -2.77 9.82
N THR A 75 -5.06 -2.52 8.53
CA THR A 75 -6.31 -2.45 7.79
C THR A 75 -6.95 -3.84 7.65
N MET A 76 -6.18 -4.83 7.23
CA MET A 76 -6.69 -6.17 6.96
C MET A 76 -7.21 -6.86 8.23
N ALA A 77 -6.48 -6.80 9.34
CA ALA A 77 -6.81 -7.57 10.53
C ALA A 77 -8.18 -7.23 11.15
N PRO A 78 -8.54 -5.94 11.35
CA PRO A 78 -9.82 -5.59 11.96
C PRO A 78 -10.99 -5.54 10.98
N TYR A 79 -10.74 -5.30 9.69
CA TYR A 79 -11.79 -5.07 8.71
C TYR A 79 -12.12 -6.29 7.86
N ALA A 80 -11.19 -7.21 7.65
CA ALA A 80 -11.46 -8.41 6.89
C ALA A 80 -12.46 -9.33 7.63
N ASP A 81 -13.46 -9.77 6.92
CA ASP A 81 -14.41 -10.77 7.41
C ASP A 81 -14.06 -12.15 6.80
N PRO A 82 -13.54 -13.08 7.61
CA PRO A 82 -13.18 -14.41 7.11
C PRO A 82 -14.39 -15.28 6.74
N GLY A 83 -15.60 -14.92 7.19
CA GLY A 83 -16.82 -15.64 6.85
C GLY A 83 -17.36 -15.30 5.46
N THR A 84 -17.23 -14.05 5.06
CA THR A 84 -17.72 -13.55 3.76
C THR A 84 -16.61 -13.24 2.77
N TYR A 85 -15.35 -13.24 3.21
CA TYR A 85 -14.18 -12.84 2.41
C TYR A 85 -14.27 -11.42 1.85
N THR A 86 -14.89 -10.52 2.63
CA THR A 86 -15.06 -9.11 2.30
C THR A 86 -14.53 -8.22 3.40
N PHE A 87 -14.76 -6.92 3.32
CA PHE A 87 -14.33 -5.96 4.33
C PHE A 87 -15.53 -5.26 4.96
N TRP A 88 -15.40 -5.02 6.27
CA TRP A 88 -16.32 -4.18 7.02
C TRP A 88 -15.93 -2.70 6.90
N GLU A 89 -16.94 -1.85 6.89
CA GLU A 89 -16.73 -0.43 7.14
C GLU A 89 -16.57 -0.23 8.65
N HIS A 90 -15.53 0.46 9.04
CA HIS A 90 -15.18 0.74 10.43
C HIS A 90 -14.94 -0.47 11.34
N LEU A 91 -14.20 -0.21 12.41
CA LEU A 91 -13.93 -1.21 13.47
C LEU A 91 -15.18 -1.76 14.14
N TYR A 92 -16.28 -1.02 14.07
CA TYR A 92 -17.56 -1.41 14.68
C TYR A 92 -18.42 -2.34 13.80
N LYS A 93 -17.88 -2.78 12.67
CA LYS A 93 -18.58 -3.68 11.75
C LYS A 93 -19.99 -3.18 11.35
N LEU A 94 -20.10 -1.92 11.03
CA LEU A 94 -21.38 -1.28 10.74
C LEU A 94 -22.01 -1.72 9.42
N SER A 95 -21.19 -2.00 8.42
CA SER A 95 -21.67 -2.40 7.10
C SER A 95 -20.67 -3.36 6.45
N PRO A 96 -21.11 -4.57 6.08
CA PRO A 96 -20.30 -5.52 5.33
C PRO A 96 -20.22 -5.15 3.84
N HIS A 97 -19.31 -5.78 3.13
CA HIS A 97 -19.14 -5.62 1.68
C HIS A 97 -18.86 -4.18 1.24
N LYS A 98 -17.93 -3.54 1.92
CA LYS A 98 -17.53 -2.18 1.57
C LYS A 98 -16.52 -2.16 0.44
N THR A 99 -17.00 -1.80 -0.72
CA THR A 99 -16.21 -1.81 -1.97
C THR A 99 -14.98 -0.91 -1.94
N HIS A 100 -15.01 0.18 -1.20
CA HIS A 100 -13.85 1.07 -1.13
C HIS A 100 -12.72 0.54 -0.23
N GLU A 101 -13.03 -0.23 0.81
CA GLU A 101 -12.04 -0.98 1.59
C GLU A 101 -11.44 -2.10 0.75
N GLU A 102 -12.28 -2.83 0.04
CA GLU A 102 -11.84 -3.89 -0.88
C GLU A 102 -10.95 -3.32 -1.99
N ALA A 103 -11.36 -2.21 -2.59
CA ALA A 103 -10.59 -1.53 -3.62
C ALA A 103 -9.25 -1.01 -3.08
N ASN A 104 -9.23 -0.47 -1.86
CA ASN A 104 -7.98 -0.03 -1.24
C ASN A 104 -7.03 -1.19 -0.97
N PHE A 105 -7.53 -2.31 -0.45
CA PHE A 105 -6.76 -3.52 -0.24
C PHE A 105 -6.13 -4.04 -1.54
N LEU A 106 -6.90 -4.03 -2.63
CA LEU A 106 -6.39 -4.41 -3.96
C LEU A 106 -5.31 -3.44 -4.45
N MET A 107 -5.50 -2.13 -4.27
CA MET A 107 -4.50 -1.12 -4.63
C MET A 107 -3.22 -1.27 -3.81
N GLU A 108 -3.32 -1.45 -2.51
CA GLU A 108 -2.17 -1.67 -1.64
C GLU A 108 -1.40 -2.94 -2.04
N THR A 109 -2.12 -4.02 -2.32
CA THR A 109 -1.52 -5.27 -2.80
C THR A 109 -0.81 -5.06 -4.14
N ARG A 110 -1.42 -4.30 -5.05
CA ARG A 110 -0.80 -3.92 -6.32
C ARG A 110 0.49 -3.13 -6.10
N TRP A 111 0.48 -2.12 -5.23
CA TRP A 111 1.68 -1.32 -4.95
C TRP A 111 2.81 -2.12 -4.32
N MET A 112 2.49 -3.15 -3.54
CA MET A 112 3.51 -4.10 -3.07
C MET A 112 4.16 -4.86 -4.22
N LEU A 113 3.35 -5.33 -5.17
CA LEU A 113 3.81 -6.18 -6.26
C LEU A 113 4.45 -5.38 -7.39
N TYR A 114 3.80 -4.31 -7.79
CA TYR A 114 4.31 -3.37 -8.80
C TYR A 114 3.67 -1.99 -8.65
N MET A 115 4.45 -0.96 -8.87
CA MET A 115 4.04 0.43 -8.74
C MET A 115 4.78 1.28 -9.76
N GLU A 116 4.03 2.03 -10.54
CA GLU A 116 4.58 3.03 -11.45
C GLU A 116 4.94 4.31 -10.69
N ASP A 117 6.05 4.90 -11.06
CA ASP A 117 6.55 6.17 -10.54
C ASP A 117 7.21 6.93 -11.69
N ALA A 118 6.49 7.87 -12.28
CA ALA A 118 6.84 8.56 -13.52
C ALA A 118 7.19 7.56 -14.64
N ASP A 119 8.42 7.53 -15.10
CA ASP A 119 8.95 6.63 -16.13
C ASP A 119 9.54 5.32 -15.57
N THR A 120 9.37 5.06 -14.29
CA THR A 120 9.95 3.91 -13.59
C THR A 120 8.87 2.93 -13.14
N LEU A 121 9.11 1.64 -13.36
CA LEU A 121 8.32 0.55 -12.82
C LEU A 121 9.06 -0.08 -11.63
N ASN A 122 8.54 0.15 -10.44
CA ASN A 122 9.06 -0.47 -9.21
C ASN A 122 8.41 -1.84 -9.03
N LEU A 123 9.22 -2.86 -8.81
CA LEU A 123 8.75 -4.22 -8.55
C LEU A 123 9.12 -4.63 -7.12
N PHE A 124 8.17 -5.20 -6.40
CA PHE A 124 8.35 -5.83 -5.08
C PHE A 124 8.96 -4.91 -4.01
N ARG A 125 8.78 -3.61 -4.13
CA ARG A 125 9.48 -2.61 -3.32
C ARG A 125 9.14 -2.69 -1.82
N VAL A 126 7.92 -3.05 -1.48
CA VAL A 126 7.42 -3.10 -0.10
C VAL A 126 6.74 -4.42 0.26
N ILE A 127 7.13 -5.52 -0.39
CA ILE A 127 6.61 -6.85 -0.07
C ILE A 127 7.11 -7.36 1.28
N PRO A 128 6.35 -8.25 1.95
CA PRO A 128 6.86 -8.98 3.11
C PRO A 128 8.04 -9.88 2.70
N ARG A 129 9.11 -9.89 3.49
CA ARG A 129 10.25 -10.80 3.24
C ARG A 129 9.84 -12.26 3.14
N ARG A 130 8.79 -12.65 3.88
CA ARG A 130 8.28 -14.03 3.87
C ARG A 130 7.80 -14.48 2.49
N TRP A 131 7.33 -13.56 1.63
CA TRP A 131 6.89 -13.90 0.28
C TRP A 131 8.04 -14.31 -0.66
N MET A 132 9.27 -14.05 -0.20
CA MET A 132 10.50 -14.40 -0.89
C MET A 132 11.39 -15.27 0.01
N ALA A 133 10.79 -16.19 0.78
CA ALA A 133 11.56 -17.19 1.50
C ALA A 133 12.23 -18.15 0.49
N ASP A 134 13.21 -18.92 0.95
CA ASP A 134 13.97 -19.78 0.07
C ASP A 134 13.10 -20.80 -0.67
N GLY A 135 13.15 -20.80 -1.99
CA GLY A 135 12.32 -21.61 -2.87
C GLY A 135 10.97 -20.99 -3.25
N ASP A 136 10.56 -19.90 -2.60
CA ASP A 136 9.32 -19.22 -2.93
C ASP A 136 9.42 -18.45 -4.25
N ARG A 137 8.25 -18.22 -4.85
CA ARG A 137 8.15 -17.47 -6.10
C ARG A 137 6.97 -16.52 -6.08
N ILE A 138 7.13 -15.40 -6.78
CA ILE A 138 6.05 -14.48 -7.13
C ILE A 138 5.92 -14.48 -8.64
N GLU A 139 4.69 -14.58 -9.11
CA GLU A 139 4.39 -14.59 -10.53
C GLU A 139 3.21 -13.65 -10.83
N LEU A 140 3.41 -12.74 -11.76
CA LEU A 140 2.40 -11.83 -12.30
C LEU A 140 2.23 -12.15 -13.78
N SER A 141 1.01 -12.34 -14.23
CA SER A 141 0.73 -12.71 -15.62
C SER A 141 -0.32 -11.79 -16.22
N GLY A 142 0.06 -11.04 -17.26
CA GLY A 142 -0.83 -10.16 -18.01
C GLY A 142 -1.43 -9.01 -17.20
N VAL A 143 -0.80 -8.61 -16.09
CA VAL A 143 -1.29 -7.48 -15.28
C VAL A 143 -1.08 -6.16 -16.01
N GLN A 144 -2.02 -5.24 -15.86
CA GLN A 144 -1.95 -3.96 -16.57
C GLN A 144 -1.07 -2.96 -15.82
N SER A 145 -0.14 -2.36 -16.55
CA SER A 145 0.67 -1.24 -16.09
C SER A 145 0.54 -0.05 -17.06
N TYR A 146 1.05 1.13 -16.66
CA TYR A 146 1.10 2.29 -17.56
C TYR A 146 2.02 2.07 -18.77
N PHE A 147 2.94 1.11 -18.65
CA PHE A 147 3.89 0.77 -19.72
C PHE A 147 3.37 -0.35 -20.64
N GLY A 148 2.19 -0.89 -20.37
CA GLY A 148 1.57 -2.00 -21.08
C GLY A 148 1.41 -3.25 -20.24
N PRO A 149 0.96 -4.37 -20.84
CA PRO A 149 0.80 -5.65 -20.17
C PRO A 149 2.13 -6.14 -19.59
N LEU A 150 2.12 -6.45 -18.30
CA LEU A 150 3.29 -6.83 -17.54
C LEU A 150 3.23 -8.30 -17.14
N ASN A 151 4.32 -9.03 -17.40
CA ASN A 151 4.55 -10.36 -16.90
C ASN A 151 5.85 -10.36 -16.08
N VAL A 152 5.78 -10.83 -14.86
CA VAL A 152 6.93 -10.90 -13.96
C VAL A 152 6.98 -12.28 -13.34
N ARG A 153 8.16 -12.84 -13.25
CA ARG A 153 8.42 -14.04 -12.47
C ARG A 153 9.68 -13.83 -11.65
N ALA A 154 9.57 -13.95 -10.34
CA ALA A 154 10.70 -13.88 -9.42
C ALA A 154 10.77 -15.19 -8.60
N VAL A 155 11.95 -15.77 -8.50
CA VAL A 155 12.22 -16.98 -7.73
C VAL A 155 13.32 -16.69 -6.73
N SER A 156 13.06 -17.03 -5.49
CA SER A 156 13.99 -16.82 -4.39
C SER A 156 14.89 -18.02 -4.18
N ASN A 157 16.17 -17.76 -4.06
CA ASN A 157 17.19 -18.73 -3.66
C ASN A 157 18.11 -18.04 -2.63
N VAL A 158 17.50 -17.58 -1.55
CA VAL A 158 18.19 -16.76 -0.55
C VAL A 158 19.28 -17.50 0.21
N ARG A 159 19.22 -18.83 0.29
CA ARG A 159 20.31 -19.65 0.83
C ARG A 159 21.61 -19.48 0.05
N ASN A 160 21.50 -19.18 -1.22
CA ASN A 160 22.61 -18.88 -2.11
C ASN A 160 22.77 -17.39 -2.40
N ASN A 161 22.15 -16.52 -1.59
CA ASN A 161 22.15 -15.06 -1.76
C ASN A 161 21.71 -14.61 -3.16
N ARG A 162 20.73 -15.31 -3.75
CA ARG A 162 20.30 -15.06 -5.12
C ARG A 162 18.77 -14.95 -5.23
N ILE A 163 18.33 -13.99 -6.03
CA ILE A 163 16.96 -13.90 -6.55
C ILE A 163 17.06 -13.83 -8.05
N GLU A 164 16.34 -14.70 -8.74
CA GLU A 164 16.24 -14.70 -10.19
C GLU A 164 14.91 -14.07 -10.59
N ALA A 165 14.95 -13.06 -11.44
CA ALA A 165 13.76 -12.43 -11.94
C ALA A 165 13.78 -12.31 -13.45
N SER A 166 12.62 -12.54 -14.06
CA SER A 166 12.34 -12.21 -15.45
C SER A 166 11.18 -11.24 -15.53
N VAL A 167 11.34 -10.20 -16.32
CA VAL A 167 10.33 -9.17 -16.52
C VAL A 167 10.11 -8.99 -18.00
N ARG A 168 8.85 -9.06 -18.41
CA ARG A 168 8.42 -8.74 -19.77
C ARG A 168 7.29 -7.71 -19.69
N CYS A 169 7.52 -6.58 -20.31
CA CYS A 169 6.52 -5.55 -20.50
C CYS A 169 6.36 -5.33 -22.00
N ASP A 170 5.19 -5.63 -22.51
CA ASP A 170 4.89 -5.41 -23.93
C ASP A 170 4.36 -3.98 -24.05
N PRO A 171 5.07 -3.07 -24.77
CA PRO A 171 4.64 -1.69 -24.85
C PRO A 171 3.23 -1.59 -25.42
N ALA A 172 2.42 -0.72 -24.85
CA ALA A 172 1.11 -0.40 -25.42
C ALA A 172 1.32 0.12 -26.86
N ARG A 173 0.60 -0.46 -27.81
CA ARG A 173 0.64 -0.03 -29.22
C ARG A 173 -0.09 1.28 -29.41
#